data_0c4eafe854e9a0cdb64f6992cfbde8fd
#
_entry.id   0c4eafe854e9a0cdb64f6992cfbde8fd
#
_cell.length_a   1.000
_cell.length_b   1.000
_cell.length_c   1.000
_cell.angle_alpha   90.00
_cell.angle_beta   90.00
_cell.angle_gamma   90.00
#
_symmetry.space_group_name_H-M   'P 1'
#
loop_
_entity.id
_entity.type
_entity.pdbx_description
1 polymer ?
#
loop_
_entity_poly.entity_id
_entity_poly.type
_entity_poly.pdbx_seq_one_letter_code
_entity_poly.pdbx_strand_id
1 'polypeptide(L)'
;MTVRWLTEDWFEAVAAEGASIVGPPTLTGAVVVEVTGGAEGDAVGHAVFTDGRLADSGPGPVPAPDVTLTLSDADARAVLSGELDPAVAFMQGRMKVAGDMGRVLDLLALSATDDLRSLRSRVALLTGP
;
A
#
# COMPACT_ATOMS: atom_id res chain seq x y z
N MET A 1 -20.68 2.71 7.34
CA MET A 1 -20.02 1.66 8.12
C MET A 1 -18.53 1.66 7.79
N THR A 2 -17.67 1.63 8.80
CA THR A 2 -16.23 1.65 8.62
C THR A 2 -15.59 0.31 8.96
N VAL A 3 -14.44 0.06 8.35
CA VAL A 3 -13.64 -1.13 8.60
C VAL A 3 -12.40 -0.71 9.37
N ARG A 4 -12.06 -1.48 10.39
CA ARG A 4 -10.93 -1.15 11.26
C ARG A 4 -9.61 -1.24 10.50
N TRP A 5 -8.78 -0.22 10.66
CA TRP A 5 -7.48 -0.04 10.04
C TRP A 5 -6.57 -1.27 10.20
N LEU A 6 -6.04 -1.76 9.09
CA LEU A 6 -5.08 -2.87 9.00
C LEU A 6 -5.56 -4.22 9.55
N THR A 7 -6.87 -4.42 9.65
CA THR A 7 -7.44 -5.74 9.94
C THR A 7 -7.58 -6.57 8.68
N GLU A 8 -7.83 -7.87 8.83
CA GLU A 8 -8.11 -8.75 7.67
C GLU A 8 -9.26 -8.21 6.82
N ASP A 9 -10.33 -7.75 7.48
CA ASP A 9 -11.48 -7.15 6.79
C ASP A 9 -11.08 -5.90 6.00
N TRP A 10 -10.16 -5.11 6.54
CA TRP A 10 -9.64 -3.93 5.86
C TRP A 10 -8.89 -4.33 4.57
N PHE A 11 -8.02 -5.33 4.64
CA PHE A 11 -7.30 -5.82 3.45
C PHE A 11 -8.24 -6.39 2.41
N GLU A 12 -9.31 -7.09 2.81
CA GLU A 12 -10.34 -7.58 1.89
C GLU A 12 -11.06 -6.42 1.19
N ALA A 13 -11.40 -5.37 1.95
CA ALA A 13 -12.03 -4.18 1.39
C ALA A 13 -11.13 -3.47 0.38
N VAL A 14 -9.84 -3.34 0.68
CA VAL A 14 -8.85 -2.76 -0.23
C VAL A 14 -8.74 -3.57 -1.51
N ALA A 15 -8.69 -4.89 -1.40
CA ALA A 15 -8.61 -5.78 -2.55
C ALA A 15 -9.84 -5.64 -3.45
N ALA A 16 -11.04 -5.57 -2.85
CA ALA A 16 -12.28 -5.39 -3.59
C ALA A 16 -12.31 -4.05 -4.34
N GLU A 17 -11.92 -2.96 -3.67
CA GLU A 17 -11.88 -1.63 -4.27
C GLU A 17 -10.80 -1.52 -5.35
N GLY A 18 -9.69 -2.23 -5.20
CA GLY A 18 -8.55 -2.18 -6.11
C GLY A 18 -8.62 -3.15 -7.29
N ALA A 19 -9.65 -3.99 -7.37
CA ALA A 19 -9.72 -5.07 -8.36
C ALA A 19 -9.69 -4.57 -9.81
N SER A 20 -10.17 -3.36 -10.07
CA SER A 20 -10.20 -2.77 -11.42
C SER A 20 -8.98 -1.90 -11.76
N ILE A 21 -8.10 -1.69 -10.79
CA ILE A 21 -6.94 -0.83 -10.99
C ILE A 21 -5.88 -1.57 -11.80
N VAL A 22 -5.33 -0.91 -12.81
CA VAL A 22 -4.26 -1.45 -13.65
C VAL A 22 -3.08 -0.49 -13.61
N GLY A 23 -1.95 -1.00 -13.14
CA GLY A 23 -0.69 -0.28 -13.11
C GLY A 23 0.18 -0.56 -14.33
N PRO A 24 1.45 -0.11 -14.29
CA PRO A 24 2.38 -0.42 -15.38
C PRO A 24 2.50 -1.94 -15.61
N PRO A 25 2.51 -2.41 -16.87
CA PRO A 25 2.62 -3.86 -17.16
C PRO A 25 3.88 -4.51 -16.60
N THR A 26 4.93 -3.73 -16.36
CA THR A 26 6.18 -4.19 -15.76
C THR A 26 6.07 -4.45 -14.26
N LEU A 27 5.00 -3.99 -13.62
CA LEU A 27 4.79 -4.21 -12.19
C LEU A 27 4.31 -5.64 -11.95
N THR A 28 5.26 -6.51 -11.67
CA THR A 28 5.03 -7.90 -11.28
C THR A 28 5.93 -8.21 -10.11
N GLY A 29 5.38 -8.77 -9.04
CA GLY A 29 6.15 -9.15 -7.87
C GLY A 29 5.38 -8.93 -6.58
N ALA A 30 6.02 -9.30 -5.48
CA ALA A 30 5.45 -9.22 -4.15
C ALA A 30 5.99 -8.02 -3.40
N VAL A 31 5.09 -7.28 -2.78
CA VAL A 31 5.40 -6.09 -1.97
C VAL A 31 4.94 -6.36 -0.55
N VAL A 32 5.83 -6.13 0.42
CA VAL A 32 5.50 -6.17 1.84
C VAL A 32 5.51 -4.74 2.37
N VAL A 33 4.49 -4.40 3.13
CA VAL A 33 4.38 -3.09 3.79
C VAL A 33 4.43 -3.31 5.29
N GLU A 34 5.40 -2.69 5.95
CA GLU A 34 5.55 -2.70 7.40
C GLU A 34 5.13 -1.35 7.94
N VAL A 35 4.12 -1.33 8.81
CA VAL A 35 3.61 -0.12 9.46
C VAL A 35 3.98 -0.20 10.93
N THR A 36 4.75 0.76 11.42
CA THR A 36 5.29 0.75 12.78
C THR A 36 4.58 1.74 13.70
N GLY A 37 4.54 1.44 14.98
CA GLY A 37 4.08 2.37 16.02
C GLY A 37 2.58 2.60 16.06
N GLY A 38 1.78 1.68 15.56
CA GLY A 38 0.32 1.76 15.68
C GLY A 38 -0.15 1.54 17.12
N ALA A 39 -1.43 1.83 17.37
CA ALA A 39 -2.04 1.69 18.70
C ALA A 39 -1.98 0.26 19.23
N GLU A 40 -1.99 -0.73 18.35
CA GLU A 40 -1.92 -2.15 18.70
C GLU A 40 -0.55 -2.76 18.37
N GLY A 41 0.46 -1.93 18.12
CA GLY A 41 1.81 -2.33 17.75
C GLY A 41 2.07 -2.24 16.25
N ASP A 42 3.10 -2.94 15.80
CA ASP A 42 3.48 -2.95 14.40
C ASP A 42 2.56 -3.89 13.61
N ALA A 43 2.30 -3.53 12.37
CA ALA A 43 1.47 -4.34 11.47
C ALA A 43 2.22 -4.58 10.16
N VAL A 44 1.94 -5.71 9.52
CA VAL A 44 2.54 -6.10 8.24
C VAL A 44 1.42 -6.54 7.30
N GLY A 45 1.49 -6.04 6.08
CA GLY A 45 0.60 -6.48 5.00
C GLY A 45 1.39 -6.77 3.74
N HIS A 46 0.74 -7.40 2.79
CA HIS A 46 1.37 -7.71 1.50
C HIS A 46 0.42 -7.44 0.34
N ALA A 47 1.02 -7.19 -0.82
CA ALA A 47 0.31 -7.11 -2.09
C ALA A 47 1.15 -7.79 -3.16
N VAL A 48 0.52 -8.64 -3.96
CA VAL A 48 1.19 -9.33 -5.08
C VAL A 48 0.59 -8.80 -6.37
N PHE A 49 1.46 -8.35 -7.26
CA PHE A 49 1.06 -7.83 -8.57
C PHE A 49 1.47 -8.77 -9.69
N THR A 50 0.64 -8.85 -10.71
CA THR A 50 0.93 -9.56 -11.95
C THR A 50 0.51 -8.68 -13.12
N ASP A 51 1.47 -8.32 -13.96
CA ASP A 51 1.24 -7.47 -15.14
C ASP A 51 0.47 -6.17 -14.82
N GLY A 52 0.81 -5.56 -13.68
CA GLY A 52 0.21 -4.31 -13.22
C GLY A 52 -1.11 -4.45 -12.46
N ARG A 53 -1.60 -5.66 -12.30
CA ARG A 53 -2.86 -5.92 -11.57
C ARG A 53 -2.59 -6.52 -10.21
N LEU A 54 -3.40 -6.14 -9.24
CA LEU A 54 -3.36 -6.74 -7.91
C LEU A 54 -3.92 -8.16 -7.97
N ALA A 55 -3.04 -9.15 -7.80
CA ALA A 55 -3.39 -10.56 -7.86
C ALA A 55 -3.76 -11.13 -6.49
N ASP A 56 -3.13 -10.61 -5.43
CA ASP A 56 -3.39 -11.05 -4.06
C ASP A 56 -3.00 -9.95 -3.09
N SER A 57 -3.69 -9.87 -1.95
CA SER A 57 -3.32 -8.98 -0.85
C SER A 57 -3.90 -9.52 0.45
N GLY A 58 -3.26 -9.16 1.56
CA GLY A 58 -3.74 -9.61 2.87
C GLY A 58 -2.80 -9.19 3.99
N PRO A 59 -3.13 -9.58 5.24
CA PRO A 59 -2.25 -9.36 6.37
C PRO A 59 -1.06 -10.32 6.35
N GLY A 60 0.02 -9.89 6.99
CA GLY A 60 1.22 -10.70 7.13
C GLY A 60 2.21 -10.54 5.98
N PRO A 61 3.43 -11.07 6.15
CA PRO A 61 4.46 -11.02 5.13
C PRO A 61 4.30 -12.13 4.09
N VAL A 62 5.09 -12.02 3.01
CA VAL A 62 5.28 -13.12 2.06
C VAL A 62 6.76 -13.53 2.09
N PRO A 63 7.09 -14.80 1.77
CA PRO A 63 8.49 -15.21 1.62
C PRO A 63 9.15 -14.46 0.45
N ALA A 64 10.38 -14.00 0.64
CA ALA A 64 11.20 -13.39 -0.40
C ALA A 64 10.47 -12.28 -1.19
N PRO A 65 10.01 -11.20 -0.54
CA PRO A 65 9.36 -10.09 -1.24
C PRO A 65 10.35 -9.40 -2.19
N ASP A 66 9.84 -8.90 -3.32
CA ASP A 66 10.65 -8.09 -4.24
C ASP A 66 10.90 -6.69 -3.71
N VAL A 67 9.95 -6.16 -2.95
CA VAL A 67 10.03 -4.82 -2.35
C VAL A 67 9.46 -4.88 -0.94
N THR A 68 10.13 -4.19 -0.01
CA THR A 68 9.63 -3.94 1.35
C THR A 68 9.55 -2.44 1.57
N LEU A 69 8.37 -1.96 1.96
CA LEU A 69 8.12 -0.56 2.32
C LEU A 69 7.92 -0.51 3.83
N THR A 70 8.59 0.43 4.49
CA THR A 70 8.45 0.63 5.94
C THR A 70 8.13 2.08 6.25
N LEU A 71 7.06 2.31 6.98
CA LEU A 71 6.66 3.65 7.40
C LEU A 71 5.90 3.59 8.73
N SER A 72 5.83 4.74 9.42
CA SER A 72 5.08 4.83 10.67
C SER A 72 3.57 4.76 10.42
N ASP A 73 2.81 4.41 11.45
CA ASP A 73 1.34 4.40 11.38
C ASP A 73 0.80 5.79 11.00
N ALA A 74 1.35 6.84 11.58
CA ALA A 74 0.94 8.21 11.26
C ALA A 74 1.17 8.53 9.78
N ASP A 75 2.33 8.16 9.24
CA ASP A 75 2.66 8.41 7.82
C ASP A 75 1.82 7.52 6.89
N ALA A 76 1.55 6.28 7.27
CA ALA A 76 0.69 5.39 6.49
C ALA A 76 -0.73 5.94 6.39
N ARG A 77 -1.28 6.43 7.49
CA ARG A 77 -2.60 7.08 7.50
C ARG A 77 -2.62 8.36 6.68
N ALA A 78 -1.53 9.15 6.74
CA ALA A 78 -1.39 10.38 5.95
C ALA A 78 -1.34 10.08 4.45
N VAL A 79 -0.66 9.01 4.05
CA VAL A 79 -0.65 8.55 2.65
C VAL A 79 -2.06 8.14 2.22
N LEU A 80 -2.75 7.37 3.04
CA LEU A 80 -4.11 6.93 2.72
C LEU A 80 -5.07 8.10 2.57
N SER A 81 -5.00 9.08 3.46
CA SER A 81 -5.90 10.24 3.44
C SER A 81 -5.57 11.26 2.35
N GLY A 82 -4.42 11.13 1.70
CA GLY A 82 -3.95 12.08 0.69
C GLY A 82 -3.17 13.26 1.23
N GLU A 83 -2.94 13.33 2.54
CA GLU A 83 -2.14 14.40 3.16
C GLU A 83 -0.66 14.28 2.82
N LEU A 84 -0.19 13.06 2.59
CA LEU A 84 1.21 12.77 2.28
C LEU A 84 1.29 12.02 0.95
N ASP A 85 1.97 12.61 -0.03
CA ASP A 85 2.23 11.94 -1.30
C ASP A 85 3.29 10.84 -1.10
N PRO A 86 3.09 9.61 -1.61
CA PRO A 86 4.08 8.54 -1.47
C PRO A 86 5.47 8.89 -1.99
N ALA A 87 5.57 9.60 -3.11
CA ALA A 87 6.86 10.02 -3.66
C ALA A 87 7.57 11.00 -2.73
N VAL A 88 6.82 11.93 -2.13
CA VAL A 88 7.36 12.88 -1.14
C VAL A 88 7.81 12.14 0.11
N ALA A 89 7.01 11.19 0.59
CA ALA A 89 7.38 10.37 1.75
C ALA A 89 8.69 9.63 1.52
N PHE A 90 8.86 9.05 0.33
CA PHE A 90 10.09 8.37 -0.06
C PHE A 90 11.28 9.34 -0.09
N MET A 91 11.12 10.49 -0.74
CA MET A 91 12.19 11.49 -0.86
C MET A 91 12.60 12.10 0.48
N GLN A 92 11.67 12.22 1.41
CA GLN A 92 11.93 12.75 2.75
C GLN A 92 12.45 11.69 3.74
N GLY A 93 12.55 10.42 3.32
CA GLY A 93 12.96 9.34 4.19
C GLY A 93 11.90 8.89 5.20
N ARG A 94 10.64 9.32 5.04
CA ARG A 94 9.50 8.91 5.88
C ARG A 94 9.00 7.53 5.50
N MET A 95 9.17 7.12 4.25
CA MET A 95 8.93 5.77 3.79
C MET A 95 10.26 5.17 3.35
N LYS A 96 10.69 4.14 4.05
CA LYS A 96 11.92 3.42 3.72
C LYS A 96 11.60 2.31 2.74
N VAL A 97 12.48 2.12 1.77
CA VAL A 97 12.28 1.17 0.68
C VAL A 97 13.49 0.26 0.58
N ALA A 98 13.24 -1.04 0.49
CA ALA A 98 14.26 -2.04 0.23
C ALA A 98 13.80 -2.96 -0.89
N GLY A 99 14.71 -3.38 -1.78
CA GLY A 99 14.43 -4.33 -2.84
C GLY A 99 14.64 -3.77 -4.23
N ASP A 100 13.86 -4.26 -5.19
CA ASP A 100 14.01 -3.95 -6.60
C ASP A 100 13.55 -2.51 -6.91
N MET A 101 14.48 -1.66 -7.31
CA MET A 101 14.19 -0.24 -7.55
C MET A 101 13.26 -0.03 -8.77
N GLY A 102 13.33 -0.87 -9.77
CA GLY A 102 12.43 -0.79 -10.93
C GLY A 102 10.97 -0.98 -10.51
N ARG A 103 10.72 -1.93 -9.62
CA ARG A 103 9.38 -2.14 -9.07
C ARG A 103 8.95 -1.01 -8.15
N VAL A 104 9.86 -0.43 -7.39
CA VAL A 104 9.57 0.76 -6.57
C VAL A 104 9.12 1.92 -7.45
N LEU A 105 9.81 2.17 -8.56
CA LEU A 105 9.43 3.21 -9.50
C LEU A 105 8.06 2.95 -10.12
N ASP A 106 7.75 1.70 -10.46
CA ASP A 106 6.43 1.32 -10.97
C ASP A 106 5.33 1.55 -9.93
N LEU A 107 5.61 1.24 -8.66
CA LEU A 107 4.67 1.50 -7.56
C LEU A 107 4.42 3.00 -7.38
N LEU A 108 5.47 3.81 -7.44
CA LEU A 108 5.34 5.26 -7.33
C LEU A 108 4.56 5.83 -8.52
N ALA A 109 4.80 5.32 -9.73
CA ALA A 109 4.05 5.72 -10.91
C ALA A 109 2.57 5.38 -10.78
N LEU A 110 2.26 4.17 -10.29
CA LEU A 110 0.88 3.75 -10.02
C LEU A 110 0.24 4.67 -8.98
N SER A 111 0.95 5.02 -7.91
CA SER A 111 0.43 5.88 -6.83
C SER A 111 0.06 7.28 -7.31
N ALA A 112 0.65 7.73 -8.40
CA ALA A 112 0.40 9.06 -8.98
C ALA A 112 -0.77 9.09 -9.95
N THR A 113 -1.36 7.95 -10.30
CA THR A 113 -2.51 7.90 -11.22
C THR A 113 -3.79 8.39 -10.53
N ASP A 114 -4.71 8.95 -11.32
CA ASP A 114 -6.00 9.40 -10.83
C ASP A 114 -6.82 8.22 -10.27
N ASP A 115 -6.73 7.05 -10.91
CA ASP A 115 -7.42 5.85 -10.47
C ASP A 115 -6.99 5.44 -9.07
N LEU A 116 -5.69 5.49 -8.78
CA LEU A 116 -5.21 5.13 -7.44
C LEU A 116 -5.51 6.21 -6.41
N ARG A 117 -5.47 7.47 -6.80
CA ARG A 117 -5.89 8.56 -5.91
C ARG A 117 -7.36 8.41 -5.53
N SER A 118 -8.21 8.08 -6.48
CA SER A 118 -9.63 7.80 -6.23
C SER A 118 -9.80 6.58 -5.32
N LEU A 119 -9.02 5.53 -5.57
CA LEU A 119 -9.02 4.33 -4.71
C LEU A 119 -8.68 4.69 -3.27
N ARG A 120 -7.60 5.45 -3.06
CA ARG A 120 -7.20 5.87 -1.72
C ARG A 120 -8.30 6.66 -1.02
N SER A 121 -8.96 7.56 -1.72
CA SER A 121 -10.06 8.33 -1.16
C SER A 121 -11.21 7.43 -0.73
N ARG A 122 -11.58 6.44 -1.55
CA ARG A 122 -12.64 5.49 -1.20
C ARG A 122 -12.24 4.64 0.00
N VAL A 123 -11.02 4.15 0.02
CA VAL A 123 -10.52 3.34 1.15
C VAL A 123 -10.46 4.18 2.42
N ALA A 124 -10.04 5.45 2.33
CA ALA A 124 -10.03 6.35 3.49
C ALA A 124 -11.42 6.52 4.10
N LEU A 125 -12.45 6.64 3.27
CA LEU A 125 -13.84 6.75 3.72
C LEU A 125 -14.33 5.48 4.43
N LEU A 126 -13.81 4.31 4.04
CA LEU A 126 -14.15 3.02 4.66
C LEU A 126 -13.37 2.77 5.95
N THR A 127 -12.25 3.46 6.14
CA THR A 127 -11.32 3.15 7.22
C THR A 127 -11.74 3.81 8.52
N GLY A 128 -11.87 2.98 9.57
CA GLY A 128 -12.10 3.42 10.94
C GLY A 128 -10.80 3.53 11.72
N PRO A 129 -10.92 3.81 13.03
CA PRO A 129 -9.76 3.94 13.93
C PRO A 129 -8.90 2.71 14.01
#